data_9199d00af9ce0e7db5171533ccd45f5a
#
_entry.id   9199d00af9ce0e7db5171533ccd45f5a
#
_cell.length_a   1.000
_cell.length_b   1.000
_cell.length_c   1.000
_cell.angle_alpha   90.00
_cell.angle_beta   90.00
_cell.angle_gamma   90.00
#
_symmetry.space_group_name_H-M   'P 1'
#
loop_
_entity.id
_entity.type
_entity.pdbx_description
1 polymer ?
#
loop_
_entity_poly.entity_id
_entity_poly.type
_entity_poly.pdbx_seq_one_letter_code
_entity_poly.pdbx_strand_id
1 'polypeptide(L)'
;MELKFIKLTACVGMAMLLGACSATTSLTAMQPDTTIYIKDAKGQDAPRTETLPTTSFGHYAFKAIQPGQQPFYGVLPLKFNGGYLATDIILFAPAAFFNLREVFPYYQFDVAKQCLRYRKSEQDNWVEYVPTAAEKQRAETWFKQSGITPVTVTAKDNQ
;
A
#
# COMPACT_ATOMS: atom_id res chain seq x y z
N MET A 1 -7.98 -14.18 44.29
CA MET A 1 -8.80 -13.67 43.15
C MET A 1 -8.10 -12.56 42.38
N GLU A 2 -7.21 -11.80 42.97
CA GLU A 2 -6.53 -10.64 42.36
C GLU A 2 -5.53 -10.97 41.22
N LEU A 3 -4.82 -12.08 41.31
CA LEU A 3 -3.78 -12.45 40.34
C LEU A 3 -4.34 -12.77 38.94
N LYS A 4 -5.60 -13.22 38.87
CA LYS A 4 -6.28 -13.51 37.56
C LYS A 4 -6.71 -12.23 36.85
N PHE A 5 -7.10 -11.20 37.61
CA PHE A 5 -7.48 -9.89 37.04
C PHE A 5 -6.27 -9.17 36.45
N ILE A 6 -5.11 -9.22 37.10
CA ILE A 6 -3.87 -8.59 36.63
C ILE A 6 -3.41 -9.23 35.30
N LYS A 7 -3.49 -10.57 35.18
CA LYS A 7 -3.14 -11.27 33.95
C LYS A 7 -4.09 -10.95 32.78
N LEU A 8 -5.39 -10.82 33.06
CA LEU A 8 -6.39 -10.49 32.04
C LEU A 8 -6.22 -9.06 31.54
N THR A 9 -5.96 -8.11 32.44
CA THR A 9 -5.73 -6.70 32.10
C THR A 9 -4.45 -6.52 31.29
N ALA A 10 -3.39 -7.25 31.61
CA ALA A 10 -2.14 -7.25 30.85
C ALA A 10 -2.31 -7.81 29.42
N CYS A 11 -3.07 -8.89 29.24
CA CYS A 11 -3.36 -9.45 27.92
C CYS A 11 -4.22 -8.52 27.05
N VAL A 12 -5.20 -7.84 27.62
CA VAL A 12 -6.05 -6.88 26.88
C VAL A 12 -5.24 -5.64 26.48
N GLY A 13 -4.36 -5.15 27.36
CA GLY A 13 -3.46 -4.03 27.05
C GLY A 13 -2.48 -4.36 25.91
N MET A 14 -1.96 -5.58 25.88
CA MET A 14 -1.02 -6.02 24.84
C MET A 14 -1.69 -6.24 23.48
N ALA A 15 -2.96 -6.63 23.45
CA ALA A 15 -3.73 -6.78 22.21
C ALA A 15 -4.06 -5.44 21.53
N MET A 16 -4.19 -4.36 22.28
CA MET A 16 -4.45 -3.02 21.73
C MET A 16 -3.20 -2.37 21.05
N LEU A 17 -2.00 -2.85 21.36
CA LEU A 17 -0.76 -2.33 20.79
C LEU A 17 -0.49 -2.86 19.36
N LEU A 18 -1.15 -3.95 18.94
CA LEU A 18 -0.95 -4.56 17.62
C LEU A 18 -1.66 -3.81 16.47
N GLY A 19 -2.61 -2.93 16.78
CA GLY A 19 -3.33 -2.14 15.76
C GLY A 19 -2.64 -0.84 15.32
N ALA A 20 -1.55 -0.43 15.99
CA ALA A 20 -0.94 0.90 15.80
C ALA A 20 0.05 1.00 14.61
N CYS A 21 0.34 -0.10 13.92
CA CYS A 21 1.38 -0.17 12.89
C CYS A 21 0.82 -0.27 11.47
N SER A 22 -0.23 0.47 11.16
CA SER A 22 -0.80 0.50 9.80
C SER A 22 -1.19 1.91 9.39
N ALA A 23 -1.17 2.17 8.08
CA ALA A 23 -1.61 3.43 7.50
C ALA A 23 -2.67 3.17 6.43
N THR A 24 -3.69 4.02 6.42
CA THR A 24 -4.78 3.96 5.44
C THR A 24 -4.49 4.88 4.27
N THR A 25 -4.76 4.41 3.07
CA THR A 25 -4.55 5.14 1.82
C THR A 25 -5.76 5.05 0.90
N SER A 26 -6.05 6.12 0.19
CA SER A 26 -7.02 6.17 -0.90
C SER A 26 -6.30 5.91 -2.22
N LEU A 27 -6.76 4.91 -2.96
CA LEU A 27 -6.25 4.52 -4.27
C LEU A 27 -7.28 4.93 -5.33
N THR A 28 -6.90 5.84 -6.20
CA THR A 28 -7.75 6.31 -7.32
C THR A 28 -7.04 6.07 -8.65
N ALA A 29 -7.79 6.08 -9.74
CA ALA A 29 -7.23 6.01 -11.09
C ALA A 29 -7.78 7.17 -11.94
N MET A 30 -6.99 7.64 -12.91
CA MET A 30 -7.43 8.65 -13.85
C MET A 30 -8.34 8.09 -14.94
N GLN A 31 -8.16 6.81 -15.26
CA GLN A 31 -8.95 6.13 -16.26
C GLN A 31 -10.04 5.28 -15.58
N PRO A 32 -11.25 5.20 -16.16
CA PRO A 32 -12.30 4.30 -15.70
C PRO A 32 -11.87 2.82 -15.81
N ASP A 33 -12.58 1.94 -15.14
CA ASP A 33 -12.40 0.48 -15.22
C ASP A 33 -10.97 0.01 -14.92
N THR A 34 -10.25 0.76 -14.09
CA THR A 34 -8.89 0.42 -13.69
C THR A 34 -8.90 -0.43 -12.43
N THR A 35 -8.37 -1.65 -12.54
CA THR A 35 -8.15 -2.53 -11.39
C THR A 35 -6.72 -2.37 -10.86
N ILE A 36 -6.59 -2.12 -9.56
CA ILE A 36 -5.31 -1.92 -8.88
C ILE A 36 -5.04 -3.12 -7.96
N TYR A 37 -3.87 -3.71 -8.10
CA TYR A 37 -3.35 -4.77 -7.25
C TYR A 37 -2.18 -4.20 -6.45
N ILE A 38 -2.19 -4.41 -5.15
CA ILE A 38 -1.05 -4.10 -4.26
C ILE A 38 -0.50 -5.43 -3.75
N LYS A 39 0.81 -5.53 -3.62
CA LYS A 39 1.47 -6.69 -3.01
C LYS A 39 0.78 -7.02 -1.67
N ASP A 40 0.48 -8.30 -1.48
CA ASP A 40 -0.19 -8.86 -0.29
C ASP A 40 -1.66 -8.42 -0.08
N ALA A 41 -2.23 -7.63 -1.02
CA ALA A 41 -3.64 -7.27 -1.04
C ALA A 41 -4.35 -7.82 -2.29
N LYS A 42 -5.65 -8.08 -2.19
CA LYS A 42 -6.47 -8.51 -3.34
C LYS A 42 -6.62 -7.37 -4.33
N GLY A 43 -6.58 -7.69 -5.62
CA GLY A 43 -6.92 -6.72 -6.67
C GLY A 43 -8.38 -6.30 -6.58
N GLN A 44 -8.63 -5.01 -6.69
CA GLN A 44 -9.97 -4.43 -6.67
C GLN A 44 -10.01 -3.19 -7.57
N ASP A 45 -11.19 -2.83 -8.02
CA ASP A 45 -11.39 -1.66 -8.86
C ASP A 45 -11.18 -0.35 -8.08
N ALA A 46 -10.66 0.64 -8.75
CA ALA A 46 -10.55 2.00 -8.22
C ALA A 46 -11.88 2.76 -8.45
N PRO A 47 -12.27 3.73 -7.57
CA PRO A 47 -11.54 4.14 -6.37
C PRO A 47 -11.79 3.23 -5.16
N ARG A 48 -10.80 3.10 -4.30
CA ARG A 48 -10.94 2.34 -3.04
C ARG A 48 -10.01 2.84 -1.94
N THR A 49 -10.28 2.40 -0.72
CA THR A 49 -9.43 2.63 0.45
C THR A 49 -8.75 1.32 0.85
N GLU A 50 -7.47 1.37 1.14
CA GLU A 50 -6.66 0.22 1.57
C GLU A 50 -5.92 0.56 2.85
N THR A 51 -5.79 -0.41 3.76
CA THR A 51 -4.99 -0.26 4.98
C THR A 51 -3.78 -1.18 4.88
N LEU A 52 -2.59 -0.59 4.90
CA LEU A 52 -1.34 -1.31 4.72
C LEU A 52 -0.45 -1.16 5.95
N PRO A 53 0.25 -2.22 6.37
CA PRO A 53 1.21 -2.15 7.48
C PRO A 53 2.28 -1.10 7.22
N THR A 54 2.77 -0.47 8.28
CA THR A 54 3.99 0.34 8.20
C THR A 54 5.21 -0.56 8.05
N THR A 55 6.28 -0.07 7.45
CA THR A 55 7.50 -0.86 7.21
C THR A 55 8.75 0.01 7.29
N SER A 56 9.84 -0.55 7.79
CA SER A 56 11.17 0.08 7.71
C SER A 56 11.96 -0.43 6.51
N PHE A 57 11.79 -1.72 6.21
CA PHE A 57 12.45 -2.40 5.12
C PHE A 57 11.38 -3.02 4.23
N GLY A 58 11.43 -2.79 2.97
CA GLY A 58 10.47 -3.33 2.04
C GLY A 58 9.74 -2.25 1.26
N HIS A 59 8.84 -2.70 0.44
CA HIS A 59 8.11 -1.85 -0.49
C HIS A 59 6.80 -2.54 -0.87
N TYR A 60 5.82 -1.74 -1.26
CA TYR A 60 4.57 -2.21 -1.81
C TYR A 60 4.64 -2.16 -3.34
N ALA A 61 4.87 -3.32 -3.96
CA ALA A 61 4.74 -3.45 -5.40
C ALA A 61 3.27 -3.30 -5.78
N PHE A 62 3.00 -2.63 -6.90
CA PHE A 62 1.67 -2.50 -7.46
C PHE A 62 1.63 -2.93 -8.92
N LYS A 63 0.43 -3.31 -9.36
CA LYS A 63 0.05 -3.54 -10.74
C LYS A 63 -1.30 -2.89 -10.98
N ALA A 64 -1.39 -1.94 -11.89
CA ALA A 64 -2.65 -1.34 -12.31
C ALA A 64 -2.96 -1.78 -13.75
N ILE A 65 -4.20 -2.21 -13.97
CA ILE A 65 -4.68 -2.73 -15.24
C ILE A 65 -5.87 -1.92 -15.67
N GLN A 66 -5.83 -1.46 -16.91
CA GLN A 66 -6.97 -0.88 -17.61
C GLN A 66 -7.20 -1.68 -18.90
N PRO A 67 -8.45 -1.99 -19.27
CA PRO A 67 -8.74 -2.63 -20.55
C PRO A 67 -8.15 -1.87 -21.74
N GLY A 68 -7.48 -2.57 -22.64
CA GLY A 68 -6.86 -1.98 -23.83
C GLY A 68 -5.55 -1.23 -23.61
N GLN A 69 -5.02 -1.19 -22.40
CA GLN A 69 -3.73 -0.56 -22.07
C GLN A 69 -2.72 -1.60 -21.57
N GLN A 70 -1.44 -1.27 -21.70
CA GLN A 70 -0.40 -2.08 -21.09
C GLN A 70 -0.48 -1.98 -19.55
N PRO A 71 -0.33 -3.09 -18.83
CA PRO A 71 -0.32 -3.06 -17.37
C PRO A 71 0.78 -2.13 -16.85
N PHE A 72 0.44 -1.35 -15.85
CA PHE A 72 1.35 -0.43 -15.19
C PHE A 72 1.89 -1.05 -13.89
N TYR A 73 3.20 -1.28 -13.85
CA TYR A 73 3.89 -1.86 -12.70
C TYR A 73 4.77 -0.82 -12.02
N GLY A 74 4.95 -0.95 -10.72
CA GLY A 74 5.86 -0.11 -9.95
C GLY A 74 5.84 -0.43 -8.46
N VAL A 75 6.43 0.50 -7.72
CA VAL A 75 6.50 0.45 -6.25
C VAL A 75 5.88 1.73 -5.71
N LEU A 76 5.04 1.62 -4.69
CA LEU A 76 4.46 2.80 -4.04
C LEU A 76 5.55 3.61 -3.35
N PRO A 77 5.70 4.91 -3.64
CA PRO A 77 6.48 5.81 -2.80
C PRO A 77 5.95 5.78 -1.37
N LEU A 78 6.84 5.78 -0.38
CA LEU A 78 6.48 5.76 1.02
C LEU A 78 6.97 7.03 1.70
N LYS A 79 6.18 7.58 2.61
CA LYS A 79 6.61 8.71 3.45
C LYS A 79 7.32 8.20 4.69
N PHE A 80 8.32 8.96 5.12
CA PHE A 80 9.00 8.73 6.39
C PHE A 80 8.14 9.25 7.55
N ASN A 81 7.96 8.42 8.58
CA ASN A 81 7.21 8.79 9.77
C ASN A 81 8.16 9.17 10.92
N GLY A 82 8.57 10.43 10.94
CA GLY A 82 9.50 10.95 11.95
C GLY A 82 8.92 10.97 13.39
N GLY A 83 7.60 10.93 13.54
CA GLY A 83 6.96 10.87 14.86
C GLY A 83 7.20 9.53 15.56
N TYR A 84 7.09 8.43 14.83
CA TYR A 84 7.41 7.11 15.38
C TYR A 84 8.90 6.96 15.70
N LEU A 85 9.79 7.51 14.86
CA LEU A 85 11.21 7.47 15.13
C LEU A 85 11.58 8.10 16.48
N ALA A 86 11.02 9.26 16.80
CA ALA A 86 11.29 9.94 18.06
C ALA A 86 10.75 9.14 19.26
N THR A 87 9.55 8.56 19.13
CA THR A 87 8.92 7.75 20.17
C THR A 87 9.67 6.44 20.38
N ASP A 88 10.07 5.79 19.30
CA ASP A 88 10.77 4.51 19.33
C ASP A 88 12.18 4.64 19.92
N ILE A 89 12.91 5.71 19.64
CA ILE A 89 14.22 5.98 20.24
C ILE A 89 14.09 6.18 21.76
N ILE A 90 13.03 6.86 22.22
CA ILE A 90 12.83 7.17 23.63
C ILE A 90 12.34 5.96 24.42
N LEU A 91 11.42 5.15 23.84
CA LEU A 91 10.73 4.09 24.56
C LEU A 91 11.29 2.70 24.27
N PHE A 92 11.75 2.43 23.06
CA PHE A 92 12.22 1.09 22.68
C PHE A 92 13.02 1.11 21.38
N ALA A 93 14.34 1.29 21.47
CA ALA A 93 15.22 1.38 20.30
C ALA A 93 15.04 0.28 19.20
N PRO A 94 14.70 -1.00 19.50
CA PRO A 94 14.42 -1.99 18.46
C PRO A 94 13.19 -1.69 17.60
N ALA A 95 12.17 -0.99 18.10
CA ALA A 95 10.96 -0.67 17.34
C ALA A 95 11.22 0.31 16.18
N ALA A 96 12.25 1.15 16.28
CA ALA A 96 12.69 2.06 15.23
C ALA A 96 13.04 1.33 13.92
N PHE A 97 13.34 0.03 13.95
CA PHE A 97 13.67 -0.74 12.75
C PHE A 97 12.44 -1.24 11.98
N PHE A 98 11.23 -1.16 12.54
CA PHE A 98 10.05 -1.82 11.96
C PHE A 98 9.00 -0.86 11.35
N ASN A 99 8.94 0.41 11.76
CA ASN A 99 7.80 1.29 11.48
C ASN A 99 8.17 2.65 10.85
N LEU A 100 9.34 2.78 10.23
CA LEU A 100 9.86 4.08 9.79
C LEU A 100 9.16 4.67 8.56
N ARG A 101 8.49 3.85 7.76
CA ARG A 101 7.86 4.28 6.50
C ARG A 101 6.43 3.79 6.41
N GLU A 102 5.57 4.66 5.90
CA GLU A 102 4.17 4.34 5.67
C GLU A 102 3.71 4.87 4.30
N VAL A 103 2.60 4.37 3.82
CA VAL A 103 1.98 4.84 2.58
C VAL A 103 1.51 6.27 2.70
N PHE A 104 1.50 7.01 1.59
CA PHE A 104 0.83 8.30 1.53
C PHE A 104 -0.68 8.13 1.65
N PRO A 105 -1.42 9.10 2.19
CA PRO A 105 -2.88 9.03 2.29
C PRO A 105 -3.59 8.96 0.94
N TYR A 106 -2.98 9.46 -0.13
CA TYR A 106 -3.62 9.53 -1.45
C TYR A 106 -2.66 9.15 -2.56
N TYR A 107 -3.10 8.19 -3.40
CA TYR A 107 -2.45 7.84 -4.66
C TYR A 107 -3.45 7.92 -5.80
N GLN A 108 -2.96 8.37 -6.96
CA GLN A 108 -3.70 8.40 -8.22
C GLN A 108 -2.87 7.76 -9.32
N PHE A 109 -3.41 6.73 -9.95
CA PHE A 109 -2.74 5.95 -10.98
C PHE A 109 -3.14 6.48 -12.37
N ASP A 110 -2.15 6.78 -13.20
CA ASP A 110 -2.33 7.10 -14.62
C ASP A 110 -1.71 5.96 -15.44
N VAL A 111 -2.55 4.98 -15.80
CA VAL A 111 -2.10 3.79 -16.54
C VAL A 111 -1.65 4.16 -17.94
N ALA A 112 -2.34 5.09 -18.59
CA ALA A 112 -2.02 5.52 -19.95
C ALA A 112 -0.63 6.20 -20.02
N LYS A 113 -0.29 7.02 -19.01
CA LYS A 113 1.02 7.69 -18.93
C LYS A 113 2.08 6.89 -18.20
N GLN A 114 1.72 5.73 -17.61
CA GLN A 114 2.63 4.93 -16.79
C GLN A 114 3.25 5.72 -15.64
N CYS A 115 2.45 6.61 -15.02
CA CYS A 115 2.89 7.42 -13.90
C CYS A 115 1.92 7.32 -12.71
N LEU A 116 2.45 7.56 -11.52
CA LEU A 116 1.74 7.57 -10.25
C LEU A 116 1.83 8.96 -9.64
N ARG A 117 0.74 9.45 -9.10
CA ARG A 117 0.72 10.70 -8.32
C ARG A 117 0.40 10.39 -6.88
N TYR A 118 0.97 11.16 -5.95
CA TYR A 118 0.69 11.03 -4.53
C TYR A 118 0.68 12.39 -3.84
N ARG A 119 0.00 12.47 -2.68
CA ARG A 119 -0.02 13.65 -1.83
C ARG A 119 -0.27 13.28 -0.37
N LYS A 120 0.08 14.20 0.57
CA LYS A 120 -0.05 13.99 2.01
C LYS A 120 -1.41 14.39 2.57
N SER A 121 -2.06 15.37 1.95
CA SER A 121 -3.40 15.85 2.33
C SER A 121 -4.20 16.23 1.09
N GLU A 122 -5.50 16.47 1.25
CA GLU A 122 -6.36 16.90 0.15
C GLU A 122 -6.00 18.28 -0.40
N GLN A 123 -5.41 19.13 0.43
CA GLN A 123 -5.01 20.48 0.09
C GLN A 123 -3.64 20.56 -0.59
N ASP A 124 -2.84 19.49 -0.50
CA ASP A 124 -1.51 19.47 -1.08
C ASP A 124 -1.55 19.27 -2.60
N ASN A 125 -0.57 19.83 -3.28
CA ASN A 125 -0.34 19.55 -4.69
C ASN A 125 0.05 18.09 -4.89
N TRP A 126 -0.38 17.52 -6.01
CA TRP A 126 0.04 16.20 -6.44
C TRP A 126 1.53 16.20 -6.83
N VAL A 127 2.26 15.24 -6.29
CA VAL A 127 3.63 14.92 -6.70
C VAL A 127 3.57 13.79 -7.70
N GLU A 128 4.16 13.99 -8.88
CA GLU A 128 4.24 12.98 -9.92
C GLU A 128 5.47 12.08 -9.73
N TYR A 129 5.29 10.79 -9.91
CA TYR A 129 6.32 9.78 -9.77
C TYR A 129 6.23 8.77 -10.92
N VAL A 130 7.33 8.63 -11.62
CA VAL A 130 7.50 7.62 -12.68
C VAL A 130 8.40 6.52 -12.16
N PRO A 131 7.90 5.29 -11.96
CA PRO A 131 8.73 4.18 -11.51
C PRO A 131 9.89 3.91 -12.46
N THR A 132 11.06 3.67 -11.90
CA THR A 132 12.24 3.29 -12.67
C THR A 132 12.06 1.93 -13.37
N ALA A 133 12.86 1.66 -14.40
CA ALA A 133 12.83 0.37 -15.09
C ALA A 133 13.06 -0.81 -14.11
N ALA A 134 13.96 -0.65 -13.15
CA ALA A 134 14.26 -1.67 -12.14
C ALA A 134 13.08 -1.93 -11.20
N GLU A 135 12.33 -0.89 -10.82
CA GLU A 135 11.13 -1.02 -9.98
C GLU A 135 9.99 -1.70 -10.74
N LYS A 136 9.77 -1.30 -11.98
CA LYS A 136 8.79 -1.94 -12.88
C LYS A 136 9.09 -3.44 -13.03
N GLN A 137 10.33 -3.78 -13.33
CA GLN A 137 10.76 -5.16 -13.50
C GLN A 137 10.60 -6.00 -12.23
N ARG A 138 10.98 -5.46 -11.07
CA ARG A 138 10.80 -6.15 -9.77
C ARG A 138 9.32 -6.40 -9.47
N ALA A 139 8.47 -5.39 -9.67
CA ALA A 139 7.04 -5.52 -9.46
C ALA A 139 6.43 -6.56 -10.42
N GLU A 140 6.75 -6.48 -11.70
CA GLU A 140 6.28 -7.42 -12.72
C GLU A 140 6.68 -8.86 -12.39
N THR A 141 7.96 -9.08 -12.02
CA THR A 141 8.47 -10.40 -11.63
C THR A 141 7.71 -10.96 -10.43
N TRP A 142 7.48 -10.13 -9.41
CA TRP A 142 6.75 -10.54 -8.23
C TRP A 142 5.30 -10.96 -8.57
N PHE A 143 4.57 -10.16 -9.36
CA PHE A 143 3.20 -10.48 -9.76
C PHE A 143 3.12 -11.73 -10.64
N LYS A 144 4.08 -11.98 -11.51
CA LYS A 144 4.18 -13.22 -12.31
C LYS A 144 4.38 -14.46 -11.43
N GLN A 145 5.25 -14.37 -10.42
CA GLN A 145 5.53 -15.47 -9.50
C GLN A 145 4.39 -15.74 -8.54
N SER A 146 3.65 -14.71 -8.14
CA SER A 146 2.53 -14.84 -7.20
C SER A 146 1.26 -15.43 -7.82
N GLY A 147 1.25 -15.73 -9.12
CA GLY A 147 0.08 -16.31 -9.82
C GLY A 147 -1.15 -15.40 -9.85
N ILE A 148 -1.01 -14.13 -9.51
CA ILE A 148 -2.07 -13.12 -9.61
C ILE A 148 -2.19 -12.72 -11.09
N THR A 149 -2.80 -13.62 -11.87
CA THR A 149 -3.13 -13.37 -13.27
C THR A 149 -4.41 -12.53 -13.32
N PRO A 150 -4.50 -11.50 -14.18
CA PRO A 150 -5.76 -10.82 -14.38
C PRO A 150 -6.76 -11.84 -14.93
N VAL A 151 -7.95 -11.89 -14.36
CA VAL A 151 -9.07 -12.52 -15.02
C VAL A 151 -9.30 -11.70 -16.28
N THR A 152 -8.95 -12.26 -17.43
CA THR A 152 -9.31 -11.68 -18.72
C THR A 152 -10.83 -11.74 -18.79
N VAL A 153 -11.50 -10.62 -18.54
CA VAL A 153 -12.91 -10.50 -18.86
C VAL A 153 -12.98 -10.51 -20.39
N THR A 154 -13.19 -11.69 -20.92
CA THR A 154 -13.54 -11.85 -22.33
C THR A 154 -14.86 -11.10 -22.52
N ALA A 155 -14.84 -10.06 -23.36
CA ALA A 155 -16.05 -9.39 -23.78
C ALA A 155 -17.04 -10.48 -24.23
N LYS A 156 -18.18 -10.55 -23.56
CA LYS A 156 -19.25 -11.45 -23.90
C LYS A 156 -19.81 -10.94 -25.22
N ASP A 157 -19.51 -11.67 -26.31
CA ASP A 157 -20.15 -11.46 -27.60
C ASP A 157 -21.67 -11.56 -27.39
N ASN A 158 -22.35 -10.44 -27.46
CA ASN A 158 -23.79 -10.40 -27.64
C ASN A 158 -24.08 -10.65 -29.14
N GLN A 159 -24.41 -11.89 -29.46
CA GLN A 159 -25.22 -12.18 -30.63
C GLN A 159 -26.70 -12.08 -30.26
#